data_bc3b779f1e6fd186173aa34c55b943f6
#
_entry.id   bc3b779f1e6fd186173aa34c55b943f6
#
_cell.length_a   1.000
_cell.length_b   1.000
_cell.length_c   1.000
_cell.angle_alpha   90.00
_cell.angle_beta   90.00
_cell.angle_gamma   90.00
#
_symmetry.space_group_name_H-M   'P 1'
#
loop_
_entity.id
_entity.type
_entity.pdbx_description
1 polymer ?
#
loop_
_entity_poly.entity_id
_entity_poly.type
_entity_poly.pdbx_seq_one_letter_code
_entity_poly.pdbx_strand_id
1 'polypeptide(L)'
;MLRTDLPETITETLPGPKARAMLERRAAATPMAIGCPYPLVIQRGEGAMIEDVDGNKFLDWIGGVGVLNIGYSQPEVVEAVKAQADNYFHGMFNTVTHEGYVALAEKLCEIAPVKGAHKKAFFANSGAEADENAVKVAKAYTGRPNIIVFSGTFHGRTLLTMSMTSKKAYAVGMGPFPDGIYRAQFPYYYRNPEGLPQEAAVDYYMKSI
;
A
#
# COMPACT_ATOMS: atom_id res chain seq x y z
N MET A 1 -22.25 16.98 -8.39
CA MET A 1 -20.86 16.69 -7.95
C MET A 1 -20.73 15.18 -7.89
N LEU A 2 -19.68 14.59 -8.42
CA LEU A 2 -19.52 13.14 -8.50
C LEU A 2 -19.66 12.45 -7.12
N ARG A 3 -19.21 13.08 -6.05
CA ARG A 3 -19.31 12.60 -4.64
C ARG A 3 -20.72 12.23 -4.20
N THR A 4 -21.75 12.88 -4.75
CA THR A 4 -23.16 12.68 -4.39
C THR A 4 -23.95 11.91 -5.45
N ASP A 5 -23.31 11.55 -6.57
CA ASP A 5 -23.94 10.77 -7.62
C ASP A 5 -24.09 9.31 -7.18
N LEU A 6 -25.00 8.60 -7.82
CA LEU A 6 -25.12 7.15 -7.71
C LEU A 6 -24.30 6.47 -8.79
N PRO A 7 -23.84 5.22 -8.55
CA PRO A 7 -23.26 4.41 -9.61
C PRO A 7 -24.19 4.27 -10.82
N GLU A 8 -23.63 4.46 -12.01
CA GLU A 8 -24.41 4.45 -13.26
C GLU A 8 -23.53 3.96 -14.41
N THR A 9 -24.03 3.01 -15.18
CA THR A 9 -23.38 2.56 -16.42
C THR A 9 -24.19 3.07 -17.60
N ILE A 10 -23.58 3.98 -18.39
CA ILE A 10 -24.23 4.62 -19.55
C ILE A 10 -23.83 3.98 -20.88
N THR A 11 -22.79 3.15 -20.90
CA THR A 11 -22.37 2.40 -22.09
C THR A 11 -23.04 1.03 -22.14
N GLU A 12 -23.37 0.55 -23.33
CA GLU A 12 -24.01 -0.77 -23.53
C GLU A 12 -23.11 -1.92 -23.05
N THR A 13 -21.80 -1.75 -23.10
CA THR A 13 -20.81 -2.76 -22.67
C THR A 13 -19.69 -2.14 -21.86
N LEU A 14 -19.11 -2.91 -20.94
CA LEU A 14 -17.88 -2.56 -20.22
C LEU A 14 -16.72 -3.48 -20.70
N PRO A 15 -15.55 -2.90 -21.02
CA PRO A 15 -15.24 -1.47 -21.08
C PRO A 15 -15.95 -0.77 -22.24
N GLY A 16 -16.24 0.53 -22.06
CA GLY A 16 -16.75 1.39 -23.13
C GLY A 16 -15.71 1.63 -24.25
N PRO A 17 -16.08 2.30 -25.35
CA PRO A 17 -15.22 2.42 -26.52
C PRO A 17 -13.93 3.19 -26.26
N LYS A 18 -13.95 4.28 -25.47
CA LYS A 18 -12.74 5.03 -25.12
C LYS A 18 -11.83 4.25 -24.18
N ALA A 19 -12.42 3.58 -23.19
CA ALA A 19 -11.68 2.71 -22.27
C ALA A 19 -11.01 1.56 -23.04
N ARG A 20 -11.69 0.94 -23.98
CA ARG A 20 -11.13 -0.13 -24.83
C ARG A 20 -9.91 0.34 -25.61
N ALA A 21 -10.01 1.46 -26.31
CA ALA A 21 -8.90 2.03 -27.06
C ALA A 21 -7.69 2.38 -26.15
N MET A 22 -7.94 2.86 -24.94
CA MET A 22 -6.86 3.13 -23.97
C MET A 22 -6.23 1.85 -23.44
N LEU A 23 -7.01 0.80 -23.20
CA LEU A 23 -6.49 -0.50 -22.76
C LEU A 23 -5.65 -1.19 -23.84
N GLU A 24 -6.01 -1.05 -25.11
CA GLU A 24 -5.18 -1.52 -26.24
C GLU A 24 -3.83 -0.79 -26.27
N ARG A 25 -3.83 0.55 -26.15
CA ARG A 25 -2.59 1.34 -26.04
C ARG A 25 -1.76 0.93 -24.83
N ARG A 26 -2.40 0.69 -23.68
CA ARG A 26 -1.74 0.20 -22.49
C ARG A 26 -1.08 -1.15 -22.73
N ALA A 27 -1.78 -2.08 -23.34
CA ALA A 27 -1.24 -3.42 -23.63
C ALA A 27 -0.02 -3.38 -24.56
N ALA A 28 0.00 -2.43 -25.49
CA ALA A 28 1.14 -2.23 -26.40
C ALA A 28 2.35 -1.54 -25.70
N ALA A 29 2.12 -0.72 -24.69
CA ALA A 29 3.15 0.13 -24.09
C ALA A 29 3.64 -0.33 -22.71
N THR A 30 2.94 -1.25 -22.03
CA THR A 30 3.28 -1.70 -20.67
C THR A 30 3.45 -3.20 -20.59
N PRO A 31 4.38 -3.69 -19.74
CA PRO A 31 4.58 -5.13 -19.57
C PRO A 31 3.38 -5.79 -18.89
N MET A 32 3.10 -7.05 -19.23
CA MET A 32 2.03 -7.86 -18.63
C MET A 32 2.15 -8.01 -17.11
N ALA A 33 3.36 -7.84 -16.54
CA ALA A 33 3.59 -7.88 -15.10
C ALA A 33 2.83 -6.78 -14.34
N ILE A 34 2.48 -5.67 -15.03
CA ILE A 34 1.59 -4.65 -14.48
C ILE A 34 0.15 -5.08 -14.76
N GLY A 35 -0.45 -5.82 -13.84
CA GLY A 35 -1.82 -6.31 -13.97
C GLY A 35 -2.86 -5.20 -14.13
N CYS A 36 -4.00 -5.54 -14.75
CA CYS A 36 -5.19 -4.69 -14.83
C CYS A 36 -6.42 -5.60 -14.67
N PRO A 37 -6.73 -6.02 -13.45
CA PRO A 37 -7.81 -6.98 -13.22
C PRO A 37 -9.20 -6.42 -13.55
N TYR A 38 -9.36 -5.10 -13.55
CA TYR A 38 -10.59 -4.42 -13.92
C TYR A 38 -10.36 -3.61 -15.20
N PRO A 39 -11.10 -3.85 -16.28
CA PRO A 39 -10.94 -3.15 -17.55
C PRO A 39 -11.59 -1.76 -17.49
N LEU A 40 -11.10 -0.92 -16.58
CA LEU A 40 -11.62 0.39 -16.28
C LEU A 40 -10.53 1.44 -16.44
N VAL A 41 -10.86 2.57 -17.07
CA VAL A 41 -9.93 3.69 -17.27
C VAL A 41 -10.50 4.92 -16.57
N ILE A 42 -9.93 5.28 -15.45
CA ILE A 42 -10.41 6.38 -14.61
C ILE A 42 -10.14 7.73 -15.30
N GLN A 43 -11.17 8.57 -15.39
CA GLN A 43 -11.10 9.97 -15.81
C GLN A 43 -10.97 10.89 -14.60
N ARG A 44 -11.78 10.66 -13.56
CA ARG A 44 -11.76 11.44 -12.30
C ARG A 44 -12.33 10.65 -11.15
N GLY A 45 -12.02 11.07 -9.93
CA GLY A 45 -12.59 10.54 -8.71
C GLY A 45 -12.93 11.65 -7.72
N GLU A 46 -13.99 11.47 -6.91
CA GLU A 46 -14.42 12.39 -5.88
C GLU A 46 -15.09 11.62 -4.73
N GLY A 47 -14.58 11.75 -3.51
CA GLY A 47 -15.04 10.93 -2.38
C GLY A 47 -14.82 9.44 -2.63
N ALA A 48 -15.85 8.63 -2.61
CA ALA A 48 -15.78 7.20 -2.91
C ALA A 48 -16.17 6.86 -4.36
N MET A 49 -16.47 7.86 -5.17
CA MET A 49 -16.94 7.68 -6.54
C MET A 49 -15.84 7.93 -7.56
N ILE A 50 -15.82 7.10 -8.61
CA ILE A 50 -14.97 7.27 -9.78
C ILE A 50 -15.85 7.35 -11.03
N GLU A 51 -15.37 8.13 -12.00
CA GLU A 51 -15.94 8.20 -13.34
C GLU A 51 -14.88 7.75 -14.34
N ASP A 52 -15.27 6.87 -15.26
CA ASP A 52 -14.37 6.43 -16.32
C ASP A 52 -14.36 7.39 -17.52
N VAL A 53 -13.46 7.13 -18.47
CA VAL A 53 -13.30 7.96 -19.68
C VAL A 53 -14.52 7.92 -20.62
N ASP A 54 -15.42 6.98 -20.43
CA ASP A 54 -16.69 6.85 -21.18
C ASP A 54 -17.87 7.47 -20.44
N GLY A 55 -17.70 7.96 -19.20
CA GLY A 55 -18.69 8.62 -18.38
C GLY A 55 -19.46 7.69 -17.45
N ASN A 56 -19.11 6.40 -17.40
CA ASN A 56 -19.68 5.49 -16.41
C ASN A 56 -19.19 5.83 -15.00
N LYS A 57 -20.06 5.72 -14.02
CA LYS A 57 -19.81 6.04 -12.61
C LYS A 57 -19.81 4.78 -11.76
N PHE A 58 -18.81 4.62 -10.93
CA PHE A 58 -18.63 3.45 -10.07
C PHE A 58 -18.38 3.88 -8.63
N LEU A 59 -18.88 3.09 -7.68
CA LEU A 59 -18.46 3.17 -6.29
C LEU A 59 -17.18 2.36 -6.11
N ASP A 60 -16.10 3.00 -5.66
CA ASP A 60 -14.81 2.35 -5.44
C ASP A 60 -14.76 1.65 -4.07
N TRP A 61 -15.02 0.33 -4.06
CA TRP A 61 -14.84 -0.53 -2.89
C TRP A 61 -13.39 -1.00 -2.69
N ILE A 62 -12.51 -0.71 -3.62
CA ILE A 62 -11.08 -1.10 -3.53
C ILE A 62 -10.31 -0.05 -2.75
N GLY A 63 -10.75 1.21 -2.82
CA GLY A 63 -10.15 2.34 -2.10
C GLY A 63 -8.66 2.53 -2.44
N GLY A 64 -8.30 2.42 -3.74
CA GLY A 64 -6.91 2.51 -4.18
C GLY A 64 -6.01 1.37 -3.65
N VAL A 65 -6.60 0.19 -3.40
CA VAL A 65 -5.97 -0.95 -2.71
C VAL A 65 -5.69 -0.61 -1.22
N GLY A 66 -6.69 0.01 -0.58
CA GLY A 66 -6.67 0.30 0.85
C GLY A 66 -5.89 1.54 1.27
N VAL A 67 -5.65 2.49 0.37
CA VAL A 67 -4.87 3.72 0.66
C VAL A 67 -5.68 5.02 0.60
N LEU A 68 -6.90 4.99 0.03
CA LEU A 68 -7.76 6.17 -0.10
C LEU A 68 -8.67 6.35 1.12
N ASN A 69 -8.08 6.48 2.29
CA ASN A 69 -8.82 6.56 3.57
C ASN A 69 -9.73 7.78 3.67
N ILE A 70 -9.38 8.88 3.00
CA ILE A 70 -10.17 10.12 2.93
C ILE A 70 -10.94 10.28 1.61
N GLY A 71 -10.87 9.29 0.72
CA GLY A 71 -11.47 9.34 -0.62
C GLY A 71 -10.64 10.10 -1.65
N TYR A 72 -11.18 10.15 -2.87
CA TYR A 72 -10.60 10.87 -3.99
C TYR A 72 -10.79 12.38 -3.86
N SER A 73 -9.79 13.14 -4.27
CA SER A 73 -9.84 14.59 -4.49
C SER A 73 -10.45 15.37 -3.31
N GLN A 74 -9.98 15.08 -2.10
CA GLN A 74 -10.38 15.84 -0.91
C GLN A 74 -9.98 17.31 -1.07
N PRO A 75 -10.92 18.27 -0.99
CA PRO A 75 -10.65 19.66 -1.35
C PRO A 75 -9.48 20.30 -0.61
N GLU A 76 -9.39 20.12 0.72
CA GLU A 76 -8.30 20.70 1.52
C GLU A 76 -6.93 20.14 1.10
N VAL A 77 -6.86 18.85 0.75
CA VAL A 77 -5.62 18.21 0.28
C VAL A 77 -5.25 18.72 -1.11
N VAL A 78 -6.22 18.87 -2.00
CA VAL A 78 -5.99 19.41 -3.36
C VAL A 78 -5.44 20.83 -3.29
N GLU A 79 -6.01 21.70 -2.46
CA GLU A 79 -5.53 23.08 -2.30
C GLU A 79 -4.14 23.13 -1.65
N ALA A 80 -3.86 22.28 -0.65
CA ALA A 80 -2.52 22.18 -0.06
C ALA A 80 -1.46 21.74 -1.09
N VAL A 81 -1.79 20.77 -1.96
CA VAL A 81 -0.90 20.31 -3.04
C VAL A 81 -0.63 21.42 -4.05
N LYS A 82 -1.66 22.19 -4.47
CA LYS A 82 -1.50 23.33 -5.37
C LYS A 82 -0.59 24.40 -4.76
N ALA A 83 -0.85 24.80 -3.51
CA ALA A 83 -0.03 25.78 -2.81
C ALA A 83 1.43 25.35 -2.66
N GLN A 84 1.67 24.04 -2.41
CA GLN A 84 3.03 23.51 -2.35
C GLN A 84 3.70 23.48 -3.72
N ALA A 85 2.95 23.16 -4.78
CA ALA A 85 3.46 23.12 -6.15
C ALA A 85 3.95 24.50 -6.63
N ASP A 86 3.29 25.58 -6.18
CA ASP A 86 3.72 26.96 -6.46
C ASP A 86 5.07 27.31 -5.78
N ASN A 87 5.46 26.58 -4.74
CA ASN A 87 6.73 26.81 -4.03
C ASN A 87 7.86 25.95 -4.60
N TYR A 88 7.71 24.62 -4.56
CA TYR A 88 8.69 23.63 -5.11
C TYR A 88 8.13 22.22 -5.07
N PHE A 89 8.64 21.36 -5.96
CA PHE A 89 8.32 19.93 -6.01
C PHE A 89 9.34 19.06 -5.25
N HIS A 90 10.61 19.46 -5.23
CA HIS A 90 11.69 18.67 -4.61
C HIS A 90 12.52 19.53 -3.67
N GLY A 91 12.57 19.14 -2.40
CA GLY A 91 13.22 19.89 -1.32
C GLY A 91 14.57 19.34 -0.86
N MET A 92 15.12 18.29 -1.48
CA MET A 92 16.45 17.71 -1.13
C MET A 92 16.66 17.54 0.38
N PHE A 93 15.69 16.94 1.10
CA PHE A 93 15.65 16.94 2.57
C PHE A 93 16.95 16.44 3.24
N ASN A 94 17.68 15.54 2.60
CA ASN A 94 18.97 15.02 3.11
C ASN A 94 20.13 16.02 2.97
N THR A 95 19.96 17.09 2.22
CA THR A 95 21.00 18.11 1.98
C THR A 95 20.60 19.45 2.63
N VAL A 96 19.33 19.81 2.46
CA VAL A 96 18.68 20.98 3.10
C VAL A 96 17.34 20.53 3.69
N THR A 97 16.90 21.19 4.76
CA THR A 97 15.62 20.84 5.39
C THR A 97 14.46 21.67 4.86
N HIS A 98 13.23 21.19 5.07
CA HIS A 98 12.01 21.92 4.77
C HIS A 98 10.90 21.59 5.78
N GLU A 99 10.02 22.57 6.00
CA GLU A 99 8.99 22.54 7.03
C GLU A 99 8.05 21.33 6.91
N GLY A 100 7.55 21.03 5.70
CA GLY A 100 6.53 19.99 5.51
C GLY A 100 6.97 18.60 6.00
N TYR A 101 8.23 18.23 5.80
CA TYR A 101 8.77 16.96 6.31
C TYR A 101 8.85 16.97 7.85
N VAL A 102 9.34 18.06 8.43
CA VAL A 102 9.52 18.19 9.89
C VAL A 102 8.17 18.16 10.58
N ALA A 103 7.22 18.99 10.16
CA ALA A 103 5.88 19.05 10.72
C ALA A 103 5.14 17.69 10.66
N LEU A 104 5.26 16.96 9.55
CA LEU A 104 4.69 15.62 9.45
C LEU A 104 5.37 14.62 10.41
N ALA A 105 6.71 14.69 10.52
CA ALA A 105 7.46 13.84 11.43
C ALA A 105 7.07 14.10 12.91
N GLU A 106 6.95 15.36 13.30
CA GLU A 106 6.50 15.76 14.64
C GLU A 106 5.08 15.24 14.93
N LYS A 107 4.16 15.44 13.99
CA LYS A 107 2.78 14.96 14.13
C LYS A 107 2.70 13.44 14.27
N LEU A 108 3.44 12.70 13.47
CA LEU A 108 3.49 11.25 13.59
C LEU A 108 4.15 10.78 14.90
N CYS A 109 5.19 11.45 15.37
CA CYS A 109 5.80 11.15 16.66
C CYS A 109 4.85 11.41 17.84
N GLU A 110 3.98 12.42 17.73
CA GLU A 110 2.94 12.70 18.72
C GLU A 110 1.90 11.58 18.79
N ILE A 111 1.30 11.21 17.64
CA ILE A 111 0.14 10.31 17.59
C ILE A 111 0.48 8.82 17.50
N ALA A 112 1.71 8.46 17.14
CA ALA A 112 2.07 7.05 16.96
C ALA A 112 2.01 6.28 18.29
N PRO A 113 1.31 5.13 18.34
CA PRO A 113 1.14 4.33 19.56
C PRO A 113 2.39 3.49 19.88
N VAL A 114 3.58 4.03 19.65
CA VAL A 114 4.86 3.40 19.97
C VAL A 114 5.36 3.88 21.33
N LYS A 115 5.96 2.99 22.11
CA LYS A 115 6.55 3.32 23.40
C LYS A 115 7.86 4.06 23.22
N GLY A 116 8.21 4.92 24.19
CA GLY A 116 9.47 5.66 24.26
C GLY A 116 9.27 7.16 24.24
N ALA A 117 10.16 7.86 24.95
CA ALA A 117 10.12 9.33 25.06
C ALA A 117 10.64 10.02 23.77
N HIS A 118 11.53 9.37 23.05
CA HIS A 118 12.18 9.93 21.87
C HIS A 118 11.82 9.13 20.62
N LYS A 119 10.68 9.46 20.03
CA LYS A 119 10.25 8.88 18.77
C LYS A 119 10.85 9.67 17.60
N LYS A 120 11.08 8.99 16.48
CA LYS A 120 11.51 9.61 15.22
C LYS A 120 10.76 8.96 14.06
N ALA A 121 10.39 9.77 13.08
CA ALA A 121 9.76 9.31 11.84
C ALA A 121 10.78 9.31 10.70
N PHE A 122 10.71 8.29 9.87
CA PHE A 122 11.47 8.18 8.62
C PHE A 122 10.48 7.93 7.48
N PHE A 123 10.57 8.73 6.42
CA PHE A 123 9.67 8.59 5.28
C PHE A 123 10.35 7.95 4.10
N ALA A 124 9.58 7.16 3.36
CA ALA A 124 9.99 6.49 2.13
C ALA A 124 8.90 6.66 1.06
N ASN A 125 9.22 6.32 -0.19
CA ASN A 125 8.28 6.53 -1.31
C ASN A 125 7.29 5.38 -1.49
N SER A 126 7.49 4.27 -0.78
CA SER A 126 6.62 3.10 -0.84
C SER A 126 6.65 2.30 0.45
N GLY A 127 5.61 1.46 0.68
CA GLY A 127 5.62 0.49 1.77
C GLY A 127 6.78 -0.49 1.69
N ALA A 128 7.19 -0.90 0.48
CA ALA A 128 8.36 -1.77 0.31
C ALA A 128 9.64 -1.11 0.81
N GLU A 129 9.87 0.17 0.50
CA GLU A 129 11.02 0.92 1.03
C GLU A 129 10.94 1.12 2.54
N ALA A 130 9.75 1.35 3.08
CA ALA A 130 9.54 1.45 4.52
C ALA A 130 9.89 0.14 5.23
N ASP A 131 9.45 -1.00 4.72
CA ASP A 131 9.79 -2.33 5.25
C ASP A 131 11.29 -2.65 5.12
N GLU A 132 11.93 -2.32 3.99
CA GLU A 132 13.39 -2.43 3.80
C GLU A 132 14.14 -1.66 4.91
N ASN A 133 13.73 -0.42 5.19
CA ASN A 133 14.35 0.40 6.22
C ASN A 133 14.02 -0.10 7.63
N ALA A 134 12.81 -0.59 7.89
CA ALA A 134 12.45 -1.19 9.17
C ALA A 134 13.34 -2.41 9.48
N VAL A 135 13.58 -3.28 8.50
CA VAL A 135 14.49 -4.42 8.65
C VAL A 135 15.92 -3.96 8.93
N LYS A 136 16.42 -2.94 8.20
CA LYS A 136 17.76 -2.37 8.45
C LYS A 136 17.89 -1.83 9.86
N VAL A 137 16.92 -1.05 10.33
CA VAL A 137 16.90 -0.49 11.68
C VAL A 137 16.85 -1.60 12.72
N ALA A 138 15.98 -2.60 12.54
CA ALA A 138 15.87 -3.73 13.46
C ALA A 138 17.18 -4.51 13.60
N LYS A 139 17.81 -4.85 12.47
CA LYS A 139 19.12 -5.54 12.47
C LYS A 139 20.22 -4.69 13.10
N ALA A 140 20.33 -3.42 12.74
CA ALA A 140 21.34 -2.52 13.28
C ALA A 140 21.20 -2.31 14.79
N TYR A 141 19.98 -2.17 15.29
CA TYR A 141 19.72 -1.94 16.71
C TYR A 141 19.93 -3.20 17.55
N THR A 142 19.47 -4.37 17.06
CA THR A 142 19.49 -5.61 17.85
C THR A 142 20.73 -6.46 17.65
N GLY A 143 21.48 -6.26 16.56
CA GLY A 143 22.57 -7.15 16.13
C GLY A 143 22.08 -8.53 15.65
N ARG A 144 20.77 -8.75 15.54
CA ARG A 144 20.18 -10.04 15.14
C ARG A 144 20.04 -10.13 13.62
N PRO A 145 20.54 -11.20 12.97
CA PRO A 145 20.51 -11.31 11.51
C PRO A 145 19.14 -11.72 10.94
N ASN A 146 18.33 -12.41 11.74
CA ASN A 146 17.11 -13.07 11.28
C ASN A 146 15.86 -12.22 11.51
N ILE A 147 14.90 -12.37 10.60
CA ILE A 147 13.58 -11.72 10.62
C ILE A 147 12.52 -12.79 10.58
N ILE A 148 11.52 -12.69 11.47
CA ILE A 148 10.31 -13.51 11.44
C ILE A 148 9.22 -12.69 10.78
N VAL A 149 8.55 -13.28 9.78
CA VAL A 149 7.37 -12.72 9.11
C VAL A 149 6.19 -13.69 9.26
N PHE A 150 4.97 -13.18 9.13
CA PHE A 150 3.78 -14.00 9.26
C PHE A 150 3.26 -14.48 7.90
N SER A 151 2.70 -15.68 7.89
CA SER A 151 2.00 -16.25 6.73
C SER A 151 0.78 -15.39 6.37
N GLY A 152 0.50 -15.24 5.07
CA GLY A 152 -0.61 -14.43 4.57
C GLY A 152 -0.30 -12.94 4.43
N THR A 153 0.90 -12.47 4.80
CA THR A 153 1.28 -11.06 4.75
C THR A 153 1.84 -10.63 3.39
N PHE A 154 1.78 -9.33 3.13
CA PHE A 154 2.39 -8.67 1.99
C PHE A 154 3.30 -7.54 2.48
N HIS A 155 4.56 -7.56 2.08
CA HIS A 155 5.58 -6.58 2.46
C HIS A 155 6.11 -5.77 1.27
N GLY A 156 5.85 -6.21 0.05
CA GLY A 156 6.31 -5.52 -1.15
C GLY A 156 6.86 -6.47 -2.21
N ARG A 157 7.55 -5.87 -3.20
CA ARG A 157 8.08 -6.59 -4.38
C ARG A 157 9.53 -6.21 -4.71
N THR A 158 10.28 -5.60 -3.79
CA THR A 158 11.75 -5.56 -3.84
C THR A 158 12.30 -6.94 -3.46
N LEU A 159 13.56 -7.23 -3.70
CA LEU A 159 14.12 -8.58 -3.44
C LEU A 159 13.93 -9.01 -1.99
N LEU A 160 14.21 -8.15 -1.00
CA LEU A 160 14.01 -8.48 0.40
C LEU A 160 12.51 -8.56 0.74
N THR A 161 11.71 -7.56 0.40
CA THR A 161 10.28 -7.56 0.75
C THR A 161 9.50 -8.63 0.00
N MET A 162 9.94 -9.04 -1.19
CA MET A 162 9.39 -10.18 -1.93
C MET A 162 9.67 -11.50 -1.22
N SER A 163 10.86 -11.67 -0.63
CA SER A 163 11.19 -12.85 0.20
C SER A 163 10.32 -12.91 1.46
N MET A 164 9.91 -11.76 2.00
CA MET A 164 9.03 -11.60 3.16
C MET A 164 7.55 -11.82 2.81
N THR A 165 7.14 -11.52 1.59
CA THR A 165 5.75 -11.64 1.12
C THR A 165 5.32 -13.10 0.96
N SER A 166 4.09 -13.43 1.36
CA SER A 166 3.59 -14.82 1.36
C SER A 166 3.11 -15.29 -0.01
N LYS A 167 2.76 -14.40 -0.92
CA LYS A 167 2.23 -14.75 -2.25
C LYS A 167 3.34 -15.27 -3.16
N LYS A 168 3.47 -16.59 -3.27
CA LYS A 168 4.51 -17.29 -4.04
C LYS A 168 4.60 -16.82 -5.50
N ALA A 169 3.47 -16.45 -6.12
CA ALA A 169 3.44 -16.01 -7.52
C ALA A 169 4.33 -14.77 -7.80
N TYR A 170 4.63 -13.96 -6.79
CA TYR A 170 5.55 -12.82 -6.95
C TYR A 170 7.03 -13.24 -6.91
N ALA A 171 7.33 -14.39 -6.32
CA ALA A 171 8.70 -14.83 -6.06
C ALA A 171 9.22 -15.85 -7.07
N VAL A 172 8.34 -16.48 -7.84
CA VAL A 172 8.73 -17.55 -8.80
C VAL A 172 9.69 -17.00 -9.84
N GLY A 173 10.88 -17.61 -9.93
CA GLY A 173 11.91 -17.23 -10.89
C GLY A 173 12.72 -15.97 -10.55
N MET A 174 12.46 -15.32 -9.38
CA MET A 174 13.10 -14.06 -9.00
C MET A 174 14.30 -14.21 -8.03
N GLY A 175 14.61 -15.44 -7.60
CA GLY A 175 15.73 -15.70 -6.68
C GLY A 175 17.11 -15.62 -7.36
N PRO A 176 18.21 -15.68 -6.57
CA PRO A 176 18.20 -15.98 -5.13
C PRO A 176 17.72 -14.80 -4.27
N PHE A 177 17.08 -15.11 -3.14
CA PHE A 177 16.61 -14.12 -2.17
C PHE A 177 17.59 -14.00 -1.00
N PRO A 178 17.56 -12.85 -0.25
CA PRO A 178 18.30 -12.71 0.98
C PRO A 178 17.92 -13.80 2.00
N ASP A 179 18.92 -14.31 2.71
CA ASP A 179 18.77 -15.29 3.78
C ASP A 179 18.22 -14.67 5.07
N GLY A 180 17.85 -15.54 6.02
CA GLY A 180 17.43 -15.16 7.37
C GLY A 180 15.99 -14.70 7.48
N ILE A 181 15.13 -15.06 6.54
CA ILE A 181 13.69 -14.81 6.61
C ILE A 181 12.97 -16.10 7.00
N TYR A 182 12.33 -16.09 8.17
CA TYR A 182 11.56 -17.21 8.72
C TYR A 182 10.09 -16.87 8.75
N ARG A 183 9.22 -17.88 8.62
CA ARG A 183 7.76 -17.69 8.60
C ARG A 183 7.10 -18.37 9.78
N ALA A 184 6.30 -17.59 10.53
CA ALA A 184 5.38 -18.08 11.53
C ALA A 184 3.93 -18.02 11.00
N GLN A 185 3.03 -18.75 11.64
CA GLN A 185 1.61 -18.65 11.32
C GLN A 185 1.02 -17.36 11.89
N PHE A 186 0.22 -16.65 11.08
CA PHE A 186 -0.54 -15.49 11.58
C PHE A 186 -1.65 -15.95 12.52
N PRO A 187 -1.79 -15.39 13.73
CA PRO A 187 -2.86 -15.78 14.67
C PRO A 187 -4.23 -15.35 14.13
N TYR A 188 -4.95 -16.30 13.54
CA TYR A 188 -6.26 -16.06 12.95
C TYR A 188 -7.34 -16.83 13.70
N TYR A 189 -7.77 -16.30 14.83
CA TYR A 189 -8.70 -16.95 15.76
C TYR A 189 -10.08 -17.26 15.15
N TYR A 190 -10.57 -16.45 14.22
CA TYR A 190 -11.85 -16.67 13.55
C TYR A 190 -11.90 -17.99 12.75
N ARG A 191 -10.77 -18.39 12.16
CA ARG A 191 -10.61 -19.65 11.40
C ARG A 191 -9.43 -20.43 11.93
N ASN A 192 -9.32 -20.52 13.26
CA ASN A 192 -8.22 -21.25 13.83
C ASN A 192 -8.35 -22.74 13.48
N PRO A 193 -7.23 -23.45 13.22
CA PRO A 193 -7.25 -24.88 12.99
C PRO A 193 -7.84 -25.60 14.20
N GLU A 194 -8.61 -26.67 13.98
CA GLU A 194 -9.16 -27.55 15.02
C GLU A 194 -10.27 -26.93 15.90
N GLY A 195 -10.74 -25.70 15.62
CA GLY A 195 -11.79 -25.05 16.40
C GLY A 195 -11.42 -24.79 17.87
N LEU A 196 -10.12 -24.59 18.16
CA LEU A 196 -9.60 -24.38 19.51
C LEU A 196 -10.21 -23.12 20.16
N PRO A 197 -10.47 -23.16 21.49
CA PRO A 197 -10.73 -21.93 22.24
C PRO A 197 -9.58 -20.94 22.12
N GLN A 198 -9.87 -19.64 22.26
CA GLN A 198 -8.88 -18.58 22.06
C GLN A 198 -7.61 -18.75 22.89
N GLU A 199 -7.74 -19.17 24.15
CA GLU A 199 -6.60 -19.40 25.04
C GLU A 199 -5.69 -20.54 24.55
N ALA A 200 -6.27 -21.68 24.14
CA ALA A 200 -5.51 -22.79 23.58
C ALA A 200 -4.93 -22.46 22.18
N ALA A 201 -5.58 -21.58 21.42
CA ALA A 201 -5.09 -21.12 20.13
C ALA A 201 -3.82 -20.25 20.23
N VAL A 202 -3.63 -19.52 21.32
CA VAL A 202 -2.37 -18.79 21.57
C VAL A 202 -1.19 -19.75 21.60
N ASP A 203 -1.27 -20.81 22.37
CA ASP A 203 -0.19 -21.81 22.46
C ASP A 203 0.05 -22.51 21.12
N TYR A 204 -1.01 -22.79 20.38
CA TYR A 204 -0.90 -23.36 19.03
C TYR A 204 -0.08 -22.44 18.10
N TYR A 205 -0.39 -21.16 18.04
CA TYR A 205 0.33 -20.22 17.18
C TYR A 205 1.75 -19.94 17.67
N MET A 206 1.97 -19.88 18.99
CA MET A 206 3.31 -19.69 19.57
C MET A 206 4.27 -20.84 19.24
N LYS A 207 3.78 -22.06 19.07
CA LYS A 207 4.60 -23.20 18.64
C LYS A 207 5.15 -23.06 17.20
N SER A 208 4.61 -22.13 16.39
CA SER A 208 5.10 -21.88 15.03
C SER A 208 6.28 -20.91 14.97
N ILE A 209 6.62 -20.27 16.08
CA ILE A 209 7.72 -19.33 16.26
C ILE A 209 8.94 -20.03 16.85
#